data_c9cb0893c11ccf94c68b1cbc218f7365
#
_entry.id   c9cb0893c11ccf94c68b1cbc218f7365
#
_cell.length_a   1.000
_cell.length_b   1.000
_cell.length_c   1.000
_cell.angle_alpha   90.00
_cell.angle_beta   90.00
_cell.angle_gamma   90.00
#
_symmetry.space_group_name_H-M   'P 1'
#
loop_
_entity.id
_entity.type
_entity.pdbx_description
1 polymer ?
#
loop_
_entity_poly.entity_id
_entity_poly.type
_entity_poly.pdbx_seq_one_letter_code
_entity_poly.pdbx_strand_id
1 'polypeptide(L)'
;MRKTFILLALALARAEGADPNKSNPWSAVASPRGTVSRAIGSYAHGCQSGAIYVPEQGPGYVSIRRWRNRFFTQPVTRALIEHVGANVAPRRLLVGDMSLPIGGRMPFGHASHQNGLDVDFWFSSVGPEELPPADIEPPTMTDKYNGQLYRERWRPEYRQALWAAATFPETARLFVNPVIKVYLCESESDRSWLHKVRPWGGHDAHFHVRLNCPPDSPSCEPQKPIPPGDGCDAALYKWVNDQAEALRNPKPPRPPRPERPKPLHPECQALLNGQPLN
;
A
#
# COMPACT_ATOMS: atom_id res chain seq x y z
N MET A 1 -53.53 9.85 27.54
CA MET A 1 -52.85 9.71 26.22
C MET A 1 -51.34 9.57 26.49
N ARG A 2 -50.82 8.35 26.46
CA ARG A 2 -49.39 8.06 26.64
C ARG A 2 -48.73 8.09 25.25
N LYS A 3 -47.82 9.02 25.00
CA LYS A 3 -47.01 9.08 23.77
C LYS A 3 -45.81 8.14 23.95
N THR A 4 -45.85 7.04 23.21
CA THR A 4 -44.75 6.07 23.11
C THR A 4 -43.70 6.66 22.14
N PHE A 5 -42.53 7.05 22.67
CA PHE A 5 -41.39 7.38 21.84
C PHE A 5 -40.71 6.08 21.37
N ILE A 6 -40.79 5.78 20.09
CA ILE A 6 -40.00 4.72 19.47
C ILE A 6 -38.60 5.30 19.20
N LEU A 7 -37.64 4.89 19.98
CA LEU A 7 -36.22 5.11 19.72
C LEU A 7 -35.81 4.23 18.53
N LEU A 8 -35.67 4.85 17.37
CA LEU A 8 -35.06 4.20 16.21
C LEU A 8 -33.53 4.14 16.45
N ALA A 9 -33.05 2.98 16.86
CA ALA A 9 -31.61 2.71 16.94
C ALA A 9 -31.08 2.62 15.50
N LEU A 10 -30.41 3.68 15.01
CA LEU A 10 -29.59 3.61 13.81
C LEU A 10 -28.41 2.66 14.12
N ALA A 11 -28.51 1.45 13.61
CA ALA A 11 -27.37 0.54 13.51
C ALA A 11 -26.41 1.14 12.46
N LEU A 12 -25.40 1.86 12.93
CA LEU A 12 -24.21 2.17 12.12
C LEU A 12 -23.59 0.82 11.75
N ALA A 13 -23.80 0.39 10.51
CA ALA A 13 -23.03 -0.70 9.90
C ALA A 13 -21.56 -0.25 9.91
N ARG A 14 -20.83 -0.63 10.97
CA ARG A 14 -19.37 -0.61 10.92
C ARG A 14 -18.98 -1.47 9.75
N ALA A 15 -18.28 -0.89 8.77
CA ALA A 15 -17.48 -1.68 7.85
C ALA A 15 -16.72 -2.67 8.73
N GLU A 16 -16.93 -3.97 8.53
CA GLU A 16 -16.22 -5.01 9.26
C GLU A 16 -14.73 -4.80 8.99
N GLY A 17 -14.08 -4.06 9.89
CA GLY A 17 -12.63 -4.01 9.96
C GLY A 17 -12.19 -5.45 10.14
N ALA A 18 -11.39 -5.95 9.20
CA ALA A 18 -10.90 -7.31 9.26
C ALA A 18 -10.32 -7.54 10.67
N ASP A 19 -10.85 -8.52 11.37
CA ASP A 19 -10.44 -8.87 12.73
C ASP A 19 -8.92 -9.14 12.72
N PRO A 20 -8.10 -8.35 13.45
CA PRO A 20 -6.66 -8.53 13.47
C PRO A 20 -6.24 -9.89 14.05
N ASN A 21 -7.15 -10.60 14.73
CA ASN A 21 -6.92 -11.95 15.26
C ASN A 21 -7.27 -13.06 14.24
N LYS A 22 -7.84 -12.75 13.08
CA LYS A 22 -8.05 -13.75 12.03
C LYS A 22 -6.70 -14.15 11.43
N SER A 23 -6.25 -15.36 11.70
CA SER A 23 -5.16 -15.98 10.96
C SER A 23 -5.70 -16.71 9.72
N ASN A 24 -4.86 -16.84 8.71
CA ASN A 24 -5.11 -17.68 7.55
C ASN A 24 -3.86 -18.52 7.26
N PRO A 25 -3.89 -19.51 6.35
CA PRO A 25 -2.73 -20.36 6.09
C PRO A 25 -1.44 -19.61 5.75
N TRP A 26 -1.53 -18.43 5.12
CA TRP A 26 -0.38 -17.60 4.76
C TRP A 26 0.23 -16.88 5.97
N SER A 27 -0.60 -16.28 6.80
CA SER A 27 -0.15 -15.58 8.01
C SER A 27 0.30 -16.52 9.14
N ALA A 28 -0.06 -17.82 9.06
CA ALA A 28 0.41 -18.84 9.98
C ALA A 28 1.87 -19.24 9.72
N VAL A 29 2.46 -18.90 8.57
CA VAL A 29 3.86 -19.17 8.25
C VAL A 29 4.73 -18.09 8.89
N ALA A 30 5.56 -18.46 9.85
CA ALA A 30 6.32 -17.52 10.68
C ALA A 30 7.62 -17.03 10.01
N SER A 31 8.18 -17.77 9.06
CA SER A 31 9.47 -17.47 8.44
C SER A 31 9.48 -17.72 6.94
N PRO A 32 10.37 -17.04 6.18
CA PRO A 32 10.53 -17.27 4.75
C PRO A 32 10.82 -18.74 4.39
N ARG A 33 10.39 -19.14 3.20
CA ARG A 33 10.68 -20.44 2.60
C ARG A 33 11.37 -20.26 1.25
N GLY A 34 12.15 -21.24 0.85
CA GLY A 34 12.99 -21.19 -0.34
C GLY A 34 14.28 -20.40 -0.10
N THR A 35 15.28 -20.67 -0.94
CA THR A 35 16.64 -20.07 -0.87
C THR A 35 16.89 -19.03 -1.96
N VAL A 36 16.09 -19.08 -3.03
CA VAL A 36 16.19 -18.17 -4.17
C VAL A 36 15.05 -17.16 -4.10
N SER A 37 15.40 -15.87 -4.14
CA SER A 37 14.41 -14.79 -4.13
C SER A 37 13.65 -14.75 -5.45
N ARG A 38 12.33 -14.98 -5.40
CA ARG A 38 11.42 -14.94 -6.55
C ARG A 38 10.07 -14.38 -6.15
N ALA A 39 9.57 -13.45 -6.96
CA ALA A 39 8.17 -13.05 -6.96
C ALA A 39 7.37 -14.01 -7.85
N ILE A 40 6.22 -14.48 -7.40
CA ILE A 40 5.41 -15.50 -8.09
C ILE A 40 3.98 -15.01 -8.20
N GLY A 41 3.35 -15.17 -9.36
CA GLY A 41 2.00 -14.71 -9.63
C GLY A 41 1.87 -13.19 -9.61
N SER A 42 0.65 -12.69 -9.45
CA SER A 42 0.38 -11.25 -9.44
C SER A 42 0.47 -10.65 -8.04
N TYR A 43 0.51 -9.33 -7.96
CA TYR A 43 0.59 -8.56 -6.69
C TYR A 43 -0.59 -8.82 -5.74
N ALA A 44 -1.75 -9.19 -6.27
CA ALA A 44 -2.97 -9.46 -5.52
C ALA A 44 -3.40 -10.95 -5.54
N HIS A 45 -2.62 -11.80 -6.19
CA HIS A 45 -2.84 -13.24 -6.27
C HIS A 45 -1.51 -13.93 -6.55
N GLY A 46 -0.61 -13.89 -5.59
CA GLY A 46 0.75 -14.39 -5.71
C GLY A 46 1.35 -14.78 -4.36
N CYS A 47 2.64 -15.05 -4.39
CA CYS A 47 3.46 -15.39 -3.24
C CYS A 47 4.92 -15.04 -3.51
N GLN A 48 5.81 -15.25 -2.54
CA GLN A 48 7.24 -15.02 -2.70
C GLN A 48 8.07 -16.16 -2.11
N SER A 49 9.15 -16.52 -2.79
CA SER A 49 10.20 -17.42 -2.32
C SER A 49 11.42 -16.63 -1.90
N GLY A 50 12.23 -17.16 -0.99
CA GLY A 50 13.51 -16.58 -0.59
C GLY A 50 13.42 -15.12 -0.16
N ALA A 51 12.31 -14.76 0.48
CA ALA A 51 12.10 -13.40 0.96
C ALA A 51 13.14 -13.00 2.00
N ILE A 52 13.56 -11.76 1.96
CA ILE A 52 14.42 -11.17 2.97
C ILE A 52 13.60 -10.26 3.90
N TYR A 53 14.04 -10.11 5.14
CA TYR A 53 13.42 -9.17 6.05
C TYR A 53 13.97 -7.74 5.86
N VAL A 54 13.13 -6.75 6.08
CA VAL A 54 13.53 -5.36 6.21
C VAL A 54 13.88 -5.08 7.68
N PRO A 55 15.08 -4.58 7.99
CA PRO A 55 15.44 -4.16 9.36
C PRO A 55 14.40 -3.19 9.94
N GLU A 56 14.29 -3.16 11.26
CA GLU A 56 13.37 -2.25 11.93
C GLU A 56 13.74 -0.79 11.67
N GLN A 57 15.02 -0.52 11.53
CA GLN A 57 15.55 0.79 11.27
C GLN A 57 16.62 0.73 10.17
N GLY A 58 16.71 1.80 9.41
CA GLY A 58 17.74 2.03 8.43
C GLY A 58 17.88 3.50 8.11
N PRO A 59 18.86 3.89 7.28
CA PRO A 59 19.02 5.26 6.83
C PRO A 59 17.71 5.78 6.22
N GLY A 60 17.14 6.83 6.82
CA GLY A 60 15.93 7.49 6.35
C GLY A 60 14.61 6.71 6.47
N TYR A 61 14.58 5.59 7.19
CA TYR A 61 13.31 4.87 7.44
C TYR A 61 13.23 4.19 8.81
N VAL A 62 12.00 3.97 9.28
CA VAL A 62 11.64 3.10 10.41
C VAL A 62 10.49 2.20 9.96
N SER A 63 10.68 0.87 10.06
CA SER A 63 9.65 -0.12 9.78
C SER A 63 8.70 -0.25 10.98
N ILE A 64 7.43 0.04 10.78
CA ILE A 64 6.41 0.08 11.84
C ILE A 64 5.51 -1.15 11.83
N ARG A 65 4.72 -1.33 12.90
CA ARG A 65 3.70 -2.39 13.04
C ARG A 65 4.26 -3.79 12.84
N ARG A 66 5.49 -4.03 13.28
CA ARG A 66 6.21 -5.30 13.07
C ARG A 66 5.52 -6.51 13.69
N TRP A 67 4.65 -6.31 14.66
CA TRP A 67 3.80 -7.35 15.24
C TRP A 67 2.86 -8.03 14.21
N ARG A 68 2.61 -7.38 13.04
CA ARG A 68 1.84 -7.95 11.94
C ARG A 68 2.60 -8.99 11.12
N ASN A 69 3.91 -9.16 11.34
CA ASN A 69 4.81 -10.02 10.56
C ASN A 69 4.81 -9.72 9.05
N ARG A 70 4.71 -8.42 8.66
CA ARG A 70 4.60 -7.93 7.28
C ARG A 70 5.79 -7.05 6.88
N PHE A 71 6.98 -7.50 7.22
CA PHE A 71 8.24 -6.81 6.96
C PHE A 71 9.20 -7.66 6.10
N PHE A 72 8.64 -8.57 5.31
CA PHE A 72 9.38 -9.41 4.37
C PHE A 72 9.14 -8.93 2.94
N THR A 73 10.15 -9.08 2.10
CA THR A 73 10.10 -8.53 0.75
C THR A 73 11.13 -9.17 -0.17
N GLN A 74 11.09 -8.83 -1.47
CA GLN A 74 12.15 -9.16 -2.41
C GLN A 74 13.34 -8.19 -2.26
N PRO A 75 14.58 -8.58 -2.61
CA PRO A 75 15.76 -7.73 -2.52
C PRO A 75 15.59 -6.35 -3.20
N VAL A 76 14.95 -6.31 -4.36
CA VAL A 76 14.69 -5.08 -5.11
C VAL A 76 13.79 -4.10 -4.36
N THR A 77 12.81 -4.61 -3.60
CA THR A 77 11.92 -3.78 -2.79
C THR A 77 12.67 -3.20 -1.58
N ARG A 78 13.57 -3.96 -0.98
CA ARG A 78 14.46 -3.44 0.07
C ARG A 78 15.38 -2.35 -0.47
N ALA A 79 15.96 -2.55 -1.66
CA ALA A 79 16.79 -1.54 -2.30
C ALA A 79 16.01 -0.22 -2.56
N LEU A 80 14.74 -0.31 -2.97
CA LEU A 80 13.84 0.85 -3.07
C LEU A 80 13.68 1.56 -1.71
N ILE A 81 13.43 0.80 -0.63
CA ILE A 81 13.24 1.38 0.72
C ILE A 81 14.49 2.16 1.14
N GLU A 82 15.66 1.57 0.95
CA GLU A 82 16.96 2.20 1.25
C GLU A 82 17.20 3.43 0.36
N HIS A 83 16.87 3.36 -0.94
CA HIS A 83 16.97 4.48 -1.87
C HIS A 83 16.06 5.65 -1.45
N VAL A 84 14.79 5.40 -1.16
CA VAL A 84 13.85 6.43 -0.70
C VAL A 84 14.34 7.03 0.63
N GLY A 85 14.79 6.19 1.56
CA GLY A 85 15.33 6.60 2.83
C GLY A 85 16.52 7.56 2.69
N ALA A 86 17.48 7.22 1.83
CA ALA A 86 18.65 8.07 1.56
C ALA A 86 18.27 9.45 1.03
N ASN A 87 17.18 9.56 0.27
CA ASN A 87 16.69 10.82 -0.29
C ASN A 87 15.92 11.70 0.71
N VAL A 88 15.50 11.18 1.85
CA VAL A 88 14.77 11.95 2.87
C VAL A 88 15.56 12.22 4.14
N ALA A 89 16.76 11.63 4.25
CA ALA A 89 17.66 11.86 5.39
C ALA A 89 17.94 13.38 5.60
N PRO A 90 18.06 13.82 6.85
CA PRO A 90 18.15 13.05 8.09
C PRO A 90 16.79 12.65 8.71
N ARG A 91 15.66 13.03 8.10
CA ARG A 91 14.34 12.53 8.51
C ARG A 91 14.22 11.05 8.19
N ARG A 92 13.38 10.32 8.94
CA ARG A 92 13.09 8.90 8.69
C ARG A 92 11.60 8.70 8.47
N LEU A 93 11.24 8.20 7.28
CA LEU A 93 9.85 7.86 6.96
C LEU A 93 9.42 6.60 7.71
N LEU A 94 8.13 6.55 8.05
CA LEU A 94 7.51 5.33 8.53
C LEU A 94 7.19 4.42 7.34
N VAL A 95 7.63 3.16 7.40
CA VAL A 95 7.50 2.17 6.31
C VAL A 95 6.77 0.93 6.80
N GLY A 96 5.87 0.41 6.01
CA GLY A 96 5.08 -0.80 6.27
C GLY A 96 3.58 -0.57 6.04
N ASP A 97 2.86 -1.58 5.64
CA ASP A 97 3.23 -3.00 5.49
C ASP A 97 4.01 -3.28 4.18
N MET A 98 4.83 -4.33 4.17
CA MET A 98 5.38 -4.99 2.99
C MET A 98 4.60 -6.31 2.76
N SER A 99 5.25 -7.47 2.83
CA SER A 99 4.61 -8.76 2.62
C SER A 99 4.78 -9.70 3.82
N LEU A 100 4.01 -10.79 3.84
CA LEU A 100 4.20 -11.93 4.75
C LEU A 100 5.46 -12.73 4.36
N PRO A 101 6.02 -13.58 5.24
CA PRO A 101 7.26 -14.32 5.00
C PRO A 101 7.32 -15.09 3.67
N ILE A 102 6.21 -15.69 3.25
CA ILE A 102 6.08 -16.38 1.95
C ILE A 102 5.09 -15.67 1.02
N GLY A 103 4.74 -14.42 1.33
CA GLY A 103 3.71 -13.70 0.59
C GLY A 103 2.30 -14.23 0.83
N GLY A 104 1.48 -14.17 -0.22
CA GLY A 104 0.10 -14.62 -0.18
C GLY A 104 -0.86 -13.65 0.50
N ARG A 105 -2.13 -14.05 0.57
CA ARG A 105 -3.22 -13.21 1.06
C ARG A 105 -3.03 -12.84 2.53
N MET A 106 -3.04 -11.56 2.83
CA MET A 106 -3.07 -11.07 4.20
C MET A 106 -4.44 -11.30 4.86
N PRO A 107 -4.51 -11.54 6.17
CA PRO A 107 -5.78 -11.77 6.86
C PRO A 107 -6.68 -10.53 6.90
N PHE A 108 -6.07 -9.33 6.81
CA PHE A 108 -6.78 -8.04 6.79
C PHE A 108 -5.91 -6.96 6.15
N GLY A 109 -6.53 -5.83 5.78
CA GLY A 109 -5.86 -4.59 5.35
C GLY A 109 -5.62 -4.50 3.86
N HIS A 110 -4.79 -5.35 3.30
CA HIS A 110 -4.33 -5.23 1.91
C HIS A 110 -4.89 -6.33 1.01
N ALA A 111 -5.32 -5.96 -0.20
CA ALA A 111 -5.66 -6.90 -1.27
C ALA A 111 -4.43 -7.34 -2.06
N SER A 112 -3.37 -6.52 -2.09
CA SER A 112 -2.08 -6.80 -2.74
C SER A 112 -0.98 -7.09 -1.73
N HIS A 113 0.29 -6.78 -2.03
CA HIS A 113 1.47 -7.11 -1.23
C HIS A 113 1.77 -8.63 -1.16
N GLN A 114 1.27 -9.42 -2.11
CA GLN A 114 1.33 -10.87 -1.99
C GLN A 114 2.62 -11.49 -2.55
N ASN A 115 3.34 -10.79 -3.44
CA ASN A 115 4.55 -11.33 -4.10
C ASN A 115 5.85 -10.60 -3.72
N GLY A 116 5.81 -9.75 -2.69
CA GLY A 116 7.00 -9.07 -2.16
C GLY A 116 7.49 -7.86 -2.96
N LEU A 117 6.72 -7.40 -3.96
CA LEU A 117 7.07 -6.27 -4.83
C LEU A 117 6.27 -5.00 -4.52
N ASP A 118 5.51 -4.99 -3.42
CA ASP A 118 4.72 -3.85 -2.94
C ASP A 118 5.24 -3.39 -1.58
N VAL A 119 5.24 -2.07 -1.33
CA VAL A 119 5.58 -1.47 -0.04
C VAL A 119 4.80 -0.17 0.16
N ASP A 120 4.37 0.07 1.41
CA ASP A 120 3.72 1.30 1.82
C ASP A 120 4.71 2.22 2.56
N PHE A 121 4.75 3.48 2.13
CA PHE A 121 5.45 4.57 2.82
C PHE A 121 4.43 5.55 3.38
N TRP A 122 4.45 5.78 4.67
CA TRP A 122 3.50 6.65 5.32
C TRP A 122 3.88 8.13 5.15
N PHE A 123 2.89 8.98 4.97
CA PHE A 123 3.06 10.43 5.06
C PHE A 123 3.26 10.84 6.53
N SER A 124 4.28 10.25 7.13
CA SER A 124 4.69 10.49 8.50
C SER A 124 6.18 10.21 8.63
N SER A 125 6.87 11.06 9.35
CA SER A 125 8.32 10.97 9.55
C SER A 125 8.69 11.31 10.97
N VAL A 126 9.80 10.75 11.43
CA VAL A 126 10.37 11.01 12.76
C VAL A 126 11.78 11.61 12.64
N GLY A 127 12.31 12.11 13.73
CA GLY A 127 13.69 12.59 13.83
C GLY A 127 14.71 11.47 13.65
N PRO A 128 16.02 11.80 13.51
CA PRO A 128 17.07 10.81 13.24
C PRO A 128 17.18 9.70 14.29
N GLU A 129 16.92 10.01 15.55
CA GLU A 129 17.02 9.09 16.69
C GLU A 129 15.65 8.75 17.32
N GLU A 130 14.56 9.32 16.79
CA GLU A 130 13.23 9.17 17.36
C GLU A 130 12.58 7.86 16.88
N LEU A 131 12.00 7.08 17.80
CA LEU A 131 11.19 5.90 17.47
C LEU A 131 9.71 6.22 17.67
N PRO A 132 8.86 5.89 16.69
CA PRO A 132 7.42 6.06 16.86
C PRO A 132 6.86 4.98 17.81
N PRO A 133 5.69 5.20 18.42
CA PRO A 133 4.95 4.14 19.09
C PRO A 133 4.73 2.92 18.17
N ALA A 134 4.79 1.71 18.73
CA ALA A 134 4.69 0.47 17.97
C ALA A 134 3.35 0.30 17.21
N ASP A 135 2.30 0.92 17.72
CA ASP A 135 0.93 0.90 17.22
C ASP A 135 0.51 2.22 16.54
N ILE A 136 1.49 3.05 16.16
CA ILE A 136 1.21 4.36 15.56
C ILE A 136 0.20 4.28 14.40
N GLU A 137 -0.76 5.20 14.41
CA GLU A 137 -1.72 5.43 13.33
C GLU A 137 -1.43 6.79 12.69
N PRO A 138 -0.66 6.85 11.60
CA PRO A 138 -0.38 8.11 10.92
C PRO A 138 -1.67 8.80 10.42
N PRO A 139 -1.75 10.13 10.53
CA PRO A 139 -2.95 10.86 10.15
C PRO A 139 -3.20 10.84 8.64
N THR A 140 -4.47 10.95 8.24
CA THR A 140 -4.81 11.21 6.84
C THR A 140 -4.28 12.57 6.38
N MET A 141 -3.87 12.64 5.12
CA MET A 141 -3.42 13.86 4.47
C MET A 141 -4.55 14.62 3.76
N THR A 142 -5.77 14.05 3.74
CA THR A 142 -6.84 14.56 2.90
C THR A 142 -8.15 14.81 3.66
N ASP A 143 -8.76 15.96 3.39
CA ASP A 143 -10.17 16.20 3.66
C ASP A 143 -10.99 15.63 2.50
N LYS A 144 -11.51 14.42 2.70
CA LYS A 144 -12.26 13.69 1.67
C LYS A 144 -13.62 14.33 1.36
N TYR A 145 -14.22 15.04 2.34
CA TYR A 145 -15.52 15.69 2.16
C TYR A 145 -15.44 16.91 1.26
N ASN A 146 -14.32 17.64 1.33
CA ASN A 146 -14.07 18.85 0.54
C ASN A 146 -13.12 18.59 -0.64
N GLY A 147 -12.56 17.38 -0.77
CA GLY A 147 -11.62 17.04 -1.82
C GLY A 147 -10.31 17.84 -1.74
N GLN A 148 -9.84 18.15 -0.53
CA GLN A 148 -8.69 19.03 -0.30
C GLN A 148 -7.57 18.32 0.47
N LEU A 149 -6.34 18.76 0.24
CA LEU A 149 -5.19 18.34 1.04
C LEU A 149 -5.12 19.18 2.33
N TYR A 150 -4.85 18.53 3.46
CA TYR A 150 -4.45 19.22 4.69
C TYR A 150 -3.02 19.75 4.54
N ARG A 151 -2.86 20.97 3.98
CA ARG A 151 -1.56 21.56 3.63
C ARG A 151 -0.65 21.72 4.84
N GLU A 152 -1.20 21.95 6.03
CA GLU A 152 -0.48 22.04 7.29
C GLU A 152 0.16 20.73 7.73
N ARG A 153 -0.27 19.60 7.19
CA ARG A 153 0.30 18.26 7.43
C ARG A 153 1.35 17.89 6.40
N TRP A 154 1.33 18.54 5.23
CA TRP A 154 2.28 18.23 4.16
C TRP A 154 3.69 18.66 4.54
N ARG A 155 4.68 17.80 4.29
CA ARG A 155 6.11 18.07 4.56
C ARG A 155 6.94 17.88 3.29
N PRO A 156 8.06 18.63 3.14
CA PRO A 156 8.94 18.50 1.97
C PRO A 156 9.47 17.08 1.75
N GLU A 157 9.77 16.36 2.82
CA GLU A 157 10.26 14.99 2.74
C GLU A 157 9.24 14.02 2.13
N TYR A 158 7.94 14.28 2.21
CA TYR A 158 6.91 13.42 1.57
C TYR A 158 6.93 13.58 0.06
N ARG A 159 7.07 14.82 -0.42
CA ARG A 159 7.26 15.11 -1.84
C ARG A 159 8.56 14.46 -2.34
N GLN A 160 9.65 14.58 -1.58
CA GLN A 160 10.94 14.00 -1.92
C GLN A 160 10.89 12.47 -1.99
N ALA A 161 10.18 11.84 -1.04
CA ALA A 161 9.96 10.40 -1.03
C ALA A 161 9.18 9.90 -2.25
N LEU A 162 8.10 10.60 -2.62
CA LEU A 162 7.30 10.29 -3.82
C LEU A 162 8.16 10.39 -5.08
N TRP A 163 8.95 11.46 -5.20
CA TRP A 163 9.85 11.66 -6.33
C TRP A 163 10.91 10.56 -6.39
N ALA A 164 11.60 10.27 -5.29
CA ALA A 164 12.61 9.23 -5.22
C ALA A 164 12.03 7.85 -5.57
N ALA A 165 10.84 7.53 -5.05
CA ALA A 165 10.17 6.29 -5.37
C ALA A 165 9.74 6.21 -6.85
N ALA A 166 9.23 7.30 -7.43
CA ALA A 166 8.80 7.33 -8.82
C ALA A 166 9.96 7.24 -9.82
N THR A 167 11.12 7.82 -9.47
CA THR A 167 12.33 7.83 -10.31
C THR A 167 13.21 6.60 -10.11
N PHE A 168 12.94 5.75 -9.12
CA PHE A 168 13.64 4.48 -8.98
C PHE A 168 13.38 3.60 -10.20
N PRO A 169 14.42 3.05 -10.87
CA PRO A 169 14.30 2.40 -12.18
C PRO A 169 13.26 1.27 -12.22
N GLU A 170 13.24 0.44 -11.17
CA GLU A 170 12.38 -0.74 -11.08
C GLU A 170 10.94 -0.41 -10.65
N THR A 171 10.63 0.85 -10.35
CA THR A 171 9.27 1.25 -9.99
C THR A 171 8.34 1.17 -11.19
N ALA A 172 7.32 0.33 -11.08
CA ALA A 172 6.22 0.25 -12.03
C ALA A 172 5.24 1.42 -11.85
N ARG A 173 4.80 1.68 -10.62
CA ARG A 173 3.87 2.77 -10.29
C ARG A 173 3.78 3.02 -8.79
N LEU A 174 3.25 4.19 -8.43
CA LEU A 174 2.84 4.55 -7.07
C LEU A 174 1.32 4.74 -7.06
N PHE A 175 0.69 4.39 -5.93
CA PHE A 175 -0.73 4.71 -5.70
C PHE A 175 -0.82 5.74 -4.58
N VAL A 176 -1.57 6.81 -4.85
CA VAL A 176 -1.87 7.88 -3.91
C VAL A 176 -3.36 8.22 -3.95
N ASN A 177 -3.88 8.84 -2.90
CA ASN A 177 -5.23 9.37 -2.94
C ASN A 177 -5.38 10.37 -4.10
N PRO A 178 -6.52 10.39 -4.83
CA PRO A 178 -6.75 11.34 -5.93
C PRO A 178 -6.51 12.80 -5.54
N VAL A 179 -6.84 13.20 -4.32
CA VAL A 179 -6.58 14.56 -3.80
C VAL A 179 -5.09 14.88 -3.75
N ILE A 180 -4.26 13.91 -3.31
CA ILE A 180 -2.80 14.07 -3.30
C ILE A 180 -2.27 14.19 -4.74
N LYS A 181 -2.83 13.39 -5.67
CA LYS A 181 -2.44 13.50 -7.09
C LYS A 181 -2.78 14.87 -7.67
N VAL A 182 -3.97 15.42 -7.38
CA VAL A 182 -4.35 16.79 -7.79
C VAL A 182 -3.35 17.80 -7.25
N TYR A 183 -3.04 17.73 -5.95
CA TYR A 183 -2.06 18.63 -5.33
C TYR A 183 -0.70 18.58 -6.05
N LEU A 184 -0.19 17.39 -6.38
CA LEU A 184 1.05 17.23 -7.13
C LEU A 184 0.94 17.83 -8.54
N CYS A 185 -0.18 17.63 -9.23
CA CYS A 185 -0.42 18.22 -10.55
C CYS A 185 -0.38 19.76 -10.53
N GLU A 186 -0.82 20.37 -9.44
CA GLU A 186 -0.87 21.83 -9.28
C GLU A 186 0.46 22.43 -8.77
N SER A 187 1.23 21.66 -7.98
CA SER A 187 2.44 22.16 -7.33
C SER A 187 3.74 21.83 -8.07
N GLU A 188 3.76 20.78 -8.91
CA GLU A 188 4.99 20.36 -9.59
C GLU A 188 5.20 21.11 -10.90
N SER A 189 6.36 21.75 -11.04
CA SER A 189 6.80 22.34 -12.30
C SER A 189 7.30 21.28 -13.28
N ASP A 190 8.06 20.29 -12.80
CA ASP A 190 8.43 19.11 -13.59
C ASP A 190 7.45 17.97 -13.27
N ARG A 191 6.61 17.63 -14.24
CA ARG A 191 5.61 16.56 -14.15
C ARG A 191 6.06 15.25 -14.79
N SER A 192 7.30 15.14 -15.25
CA SER A 192 7.81 13.97 -15.97
C SER A 192 7.67 12.67 -15.17
N TRP A 193 7.85 12.72 -13.85
CA TRP A 193 7.73 11.59 -12.95
C TRP A 193 6.29 11.27 -12.53
N LEU A 194 5.36 12.21 -12.72
CA LEU A 194 3.96 12.06 -12.28
C LEU A 194 3.21 10.98 -13.06
N HIS A 195 3.68 10.55 -14.24
CA HIS A 195 3.04 9.47 -14.99
C HIS A 195 3.01 8.15 -14.19
N LYS A 196 4.01 7.90 -13.32
CA LYS A 196 4.04 6.73 -12.44
C LYS A 196 3.14 6.90 -11.20
N VAL A 197 2.77 8.12 -10.82
CA VAL A 197 1.91 8.40 -9.65
C VAL A 197 0.45 8.29 -10.06
N ARG A 198 -0.19 7.20 -9.66
CA ARG A 198 -1.56 6.86 -10.09
C ARG A 198 -2.57 7.10 -8.97
N PRO A 199 -3.68 7.79 -9.25
CA PRO A 199 -4.72 7.97 -8.27
C PRO A 199 -5.40 6.64 -7.95
N TRP A 200 -5.65 6.39 -6.66
CA TRP A 200 -6.34 5.19 -6.20
C TRP A 200 -7.13 5.47 -4.91
N GLY A 201 -8.30 4.88 -4.74
CA GLY A 201 -9.11 5.03 -3.53
C GLY A 201 -8.35 4.58 -2.28
N GLY A 202 -8.61 5.20 -1.14
CA GLY A 202 -7.74 5.09 0.04
C GLY A 202 -6.43 5.86 -0.18
N HIS A 203 -5.29 5.33 0.28
CA HIS A 203 -3.94 5.90 0.09
C HIS A 203 -3.83 7.38 0.49
N ASP A 204 -4.52 7.75 1.55
CA ASP A 204 -4.60 9.11 2.04
C ASP A 204 -3.69 9.39 3.25
N ALA A 205 -3.20 8.33 3.91
CA ALA A 205 -2.21 8.43 4.99
C ALA A 205 -0.84 7.85 4.59
N HIS A 206 -0.78 7.13 3.47
CA HIS A 206 0.44 6.54 2.90
C HIS A 206 0.36 6.55 1.37
N PHE A 207 1.50 6.41 0.72
CA PHE A 207 1.57 6.02 -0.68
C PHE A 207 2.09 4.59 -0.80
N HIS A 208 1.52 3.86 -1.73
CA HIS A 208 1.89 2.48 -2.03
C HIS A 208 2.78 2.46 -3.27
N VAL A 209 3.92 1.81 -3.19
CA VAL A 209 4.82 1.62 -4.33
C VAL A 209 4.76 0.19 -4.80
N ARG A 210 4.67 0.02 -6.11
CA ARG A 210 4.69 -1.25 -6.81
C ARG A 210 5.87 -1.30 -7.76
N LEU A 211 6.66 -2.37 -7.67
CA LEU A 211 7.80 -2.62 -8.53
C LEU A 211 7.44 -3.48 -9.75
N ASN A 212 8.26 -3.42 -10.78
CA ASN A 212 8.21 -4.34 -11.91
C ASN A 212 8.60 -5.75 -11.48
N CYS A 213 8.13 -6.74 -12.22
CA CYS A 213 8.62 -8.11 -12.07
C CYS A 213 10.12 -8.18 -12.35
N PRO A 214 10.94 -8.70 -11.42
CA PRO A 214 12.36 -8.89 -11.66
C PRO A 214 12.61 -9.91 -12.78
N PRO A 215 13.69 -9.75 -13.57
CA PRO A 215 14.03 -10.69 -14.66
C PRO A 215 14.23 -12.12 -14.22
N ASP A 216 14.67 -12.33 -12.97
CA ASP A 216 14.91 -13.63 -12.35
C ASP A 216 13.65 -14.25 -11.71
N SER A 217 12.50 -13.65 -11.93
CA SER A 217 11.20 -14.10 -11.42
C SER A 217 10.25 -14.45 -12.58
N PRO A 218 10.50 -15.55 -13.33
CA PRO A 218 9.76 -15.87 -14.55
C PRO A 218 8.27 -16.17 -14.32
N SER A 219 7.89 -16.56 -13.11
CA SER A 219 6.49 -16.80 -12.72
C SER A 219 5.79 -15.53 -12.22
N CYS A 220 6.45 -14.38 -12.24
CA CYS A 220 5.83 -13.11 -11.85
C CYS A 220 4.93 -12.58 -12.98
N GLU A 221 3.71 -12.19 -12.62
CA GLU A 221 2.72 -11.63 -13.55
C GLU A 221 2.71 -10.09 -13.47
N PRO A 222 3.24 -9.38 -14.47
CA PRO A 222 3.27 -7.92 -14.44
C PRO A 222 1.87 -7.33 -14.59
N GLN A 223 1.67 -6.17 -14.00
CA GLN A 223 0.45 -5.39 -14.21
C GLN A 223 0.46 -4.74 -15.60
N LYS A 224 -0.73 -4.51 -16.16
CA LYS A 224 -0.88 -3.80 -17.44
C LYS A 224 -0.11 -2.47 -17.45
N PRO A 225 0.50 -2.07 -18.57
CA PRO A 225 1.20 -0.80 -18.69
C PRO A 225 0.36 0.40 -18.25
N ILE A 226 1.02 1.43 -17.75
CA ILE A 226 0.39 2.70 -17.42
C ILE A 226 -0.02 3.40 -18.71
N PRO A 227 -1.23 3.98 -18.81
CA PRO A 227 -1.59 4.83 -19.93
C PRO A 227 -0.63 6.02 -20.08
N PRO A 228 -0.39 6.54 -21.30
CA PRO A 228 0.48 7.68 -21.52
C PRO A 228 -0.02 8.95 -20.80
N GLY A 229 0.88 9.92 -20.63
CA GLY A 229 0.60 11.20 -19.97
C GLY A 229 0.85 11.17 -18.47
N ASP A 230 0.86 12.34 -17.86
CA ASP A 230 1.12 12.55 -16.44
C ASP A 230 -0.07 12.21 -15.54
N GLY A 231 -1.26 11.99 -16.12
CA GLY A 231 -2.51 11.69 -15.41
C GLY A 231 -3.11 12.91 -14.68
N CYS A 232 -2.73 14.13 -15.08
CA CYS A 232 -3.25 15.40 -14.57
C CYS A 232 -4.35 15.94 -15.49
N ASP A 233 -5.37 15.15 -15.72
CA ASP A 233 -6.44 15.43 -16.66
C ASP A 233 -7.79 15.72 -15.98
N ALA A 234 -8.78 16.11 -16.77
CA ALA A 234 -10.12 16.41 -16.27
C ALA A 234 -10.79 15.22 -15.56
N ALA A 235 -10.43 13.98 -15.92
CA ALA A 235 -10.98 12.79 -15.28
C ALA A 235 -10.50 12.66 -13.82
N LEU A 236 -9.27 13.07 -13.52
CA LEU A 236 -8.75 13.11 -12.16
C LEU A 236 -9.55 14.11 -11.29
N TYR A 237 -9.75 15.34 -11.76
CA TYR A 237 -10.51 16.36 -11.03
C TYR A 237 -11.96 15.93 -10.83
N LYS A 238 -12.56 15.36 -11.87
CA LYS A 238 -13.92 14.79 -11.75
C LYS A 238 -13.98 13.70 -10.70
N TRP A 239 -12.99 12.81 -10.62
CA TRP A 239 -12.96 11.75 -9.62
C TRP A 239 -12.93 12.31 -8.19
N VAL A 240 -12.10 13.34 -7.91
CA VAL A 240 -12.08 14.00 -6.59
C VAL A 240 -13.44 14.56 -6.23
N ASN A 241 -14.08 15.28 -7.17
CA ASN A 241 -15.40 15.86 -6.96
C ASN A 241 -16.48 14.79 -6.72
N ASP A 242 -16.48 13.72 -7.53
CA ASP A 242 -17.43 12.60 -7.40
C ASP A 242 -17.27 11.88 -6.04
N GLN A 243 -16.04 11.71 -5.56
CA GLN A 243 -15.78 11.11 -4.24
C GLN A 243 -16.27 12.01 -3.10
N ALA A 244 -15.99 13.29 -3.15
CA ALA A 244 -16.45 14.25 -2.16
C ALA A 244 -17.99 14.32 -2.13
N GLU A 245 -18.61 14.33 -3.29
CA GLU A 245 -20.07 14.31 -3.42
C GLU A 245 -20.69 13.02 -2.86
N ALA A 246 -20.08 11.86 -3.17
CA ALA A 246 -20.55 10.57 -2.65
C ALA A 246 -20.43 10.45 -1.13
N LEU A 247 -19.48 11.14 -0.51
CA LEU A 247 -19.35 11.20 0.95
C LEU A 247 -20.38 12.13 1.59
N ARG A 248 -20.69 13.27 0.95
CA ARG A 248 -21.73 14.20 1.41
C ARG A 248 -23.13 13.66 1.23
N ASN A 249 -23.37 12.91 0.15
CA ASN A 249 -24.65 12.31 -0.24
C ASN A 249 -24.52 10.80 -0.44
N PRO A 250 -24.34 10.02 0.65
CA PRO A 250 -24.09 8.59 0.55
C PRO A 250 -25.29 7.83 -0.02
N LYS A 251 -25.04 7.04 -1.07
CA LYS A 251 -26.00 6.10 -1.63
C LYS A 251 -25.97 4.79 -0.83
N PRO A 252 -27.09 4.03 -0.80
CA PRO A 252 -27.08 2.70 -0.21
C PRO A 252 -25.94 1.84 -0.77
N PRO A 253 -25.25 1.06 0.08
CA PRO A 253 -24.17 0.20 -0.37
C PRO A 253 -24.68 -0.82 -1.39
N ARG A 254 -23.91 -1.03 -2.44
CA ARG A 254 -24.21 -2.11 -3.40
C ARG A 254 -23.90 -3.46 -2.73
N PRO A 255 -24.70 -4.50 -3.01
CA PRO A 255 -24.38 -5.83 -2.52
C PRO A 255 -22.98 -6.25 -3.01
N PRO A 256 -22.19 -6.93 -2.18
CA PRO A 256 -20.89 -7.41 -2.57
C PRO A 256 -21.00 -8.35 -3.79
N ARG A 257 -20.10 -8.20 -4.75
CA ARG A 257 -20.01 -9.16 -5.86
C ARG A 257 -19.49 -10.50 -5.32
N PRO A 258 -20.10 -11.64 -5.71
CA PRO A 258 -19.54 -12.94 -5.35
C PRO A 258 -18.10 -13.05 -5.83
N GLU A 259 -17.17 -13.27 -4.91
CA GLU A 259 -15.79 -13.60 -5.27
C GLU A 259 -15.77 -15.00 -5.91
N ARG A 260 -15.23 -15.11 -7.11
CA ARG A 260 -14.91 -16.42 -7.71
C ARG A 260 -13.46 -16.73 -7.29
N PRO A 261 -13.23 -17.77 -6.47
CA PRO A 261 -11.89 -18.18 -6.10
C PRO A 261 -11.08 -18.49 -7.36
N LYS A 262 -9.94 -17.86 -7.51
CA LYS A 262 -8.95 -18.24 -8.53
C LYS A 262 -8.05 -19.33 -7.95
N PRO A 263 -7.68 -20.37 -8.72
CA PRO A 263 -6.69 -21.35 -8.25
C PRO A 263 -5.36 -20.67 -7.99
N LEU A 264 -4.68 -21.08 -6.93
CA LEU A 264 -3.33 -20.58 -6.61
C LEU A 264 -2.35 -21.02 -7.72
N HIS A 265 -1.33 -20.19 -7.93
CA HIS A 265 -0.19 -20.59 -8.74
C HIS A 265 0.43 -21.88 -8.14
N PRO A 266 0.84 -22.89 -8.94
CA PRO A 266 1.38 -24.15 -8.40
C PRO A 266 2.56 -23.97 -7.46
N GLU A 267 3.49 -23.06 -7.76
CA GLU A 267 4.62 -22.72 -6.88
C GLU A 267 4.15 -22.11 -5.55
N CYS A 268 3.09 -21.29 -5.57
CA CYS A 268 2.51 -20.74 -4.34
C CYS A 268 1.87 -21.83 -3.48
N GLN A 269 1.22 -22.81 -4.11
CA GLN A 269 0.67 -23.96 -3.38
C GLN A 269 1.78 -24.82 -2.78
N ALA A 270 2.88 -25.03 -3.51
CA ALA A 270 4.06 -25.75 -3.02
C ALA A 270 4.69 -25.05 -1.81
N LEU A 271 4.93 -23.72 -1.91
CA LEU A 271 5.44 -22.92 -0.80
C LEU A 271 4.54 -23.00 0.44
N LEU A 272 3.22 -22.88 0.25
CA LEU A 272 2.27 -22.93 1.34
C LEU A 272 2.30 -24.29 2.05
N ASN A 273 2.51 -25.38 1.29
CA ASN A 273 2.63 -26.74 1.81
C ASN A 273 4.03 -27.07 2.37
N GLY A 274 5.00 -26.15 2.31
CA GLY A 274 6.38 -26.39 2.75
C GLY A 274 7.22 -27.24 1.81
N GLN A 275 6.80 -27.34 0.55
CA GLN A 275 7.52 -28.10 -0.48
C GLN A 275 8.62 -27.21 -1.11
N PRO A 276 9.76 -27.78 -1.54
CA PRO A 276 10.77 -27.03 -2.25
C PRO A 276 10.25 -26.55 -3.62
N LEU A 277 10.76 -25.40 -4.06
CA LEU A 277 10.57 -24.96 -5.45
C LEU A 277 11.71 -25.50 -6.31
N ASN A 278 11.39 -26.01 -7.46
CA ASN A 278 12.35 -26.50 -8.46
C ASN A 278 12.97 -25.33 -9.24
#